data_723b258a4b738ccafe5c9f95d766a244
#
_entry.id   723b258a4b738ccafe5c9f95d766a244
#
_cell.length_a   1.000
_cell.length_b   1.000
_cell.length_c   1.000
_cell.angle_alpha   90.00
_cell.angle_beta   90.00
_cell.angle_gamma   90.00
#
_symmetry.space_group_name_H-M   'P 1'
#
loop_
_entity.id
_entity.type
_entity.pdbx_description
1 polymer ?
#
loop_
_entity_poly.entity_id
_entity_poly.type
_entity_poly.pdbx_seq_one_letter_code
_entity_poly.pdbx_strand_id
1 'polypeptide(L)'
;MTKRFIMTAVCQALIVLTAMAQGGPTMGWSSWNTYGVNISDDLIRQQADAIVAKGLSEAGYDHINIDDGFFGGRNTETGELIVHPTRFPNGLKPVADYIHSKGLKAGIYSDAGANTCGNMYNGDNLSVNVGFYNYDQRDADFYFKECGFDFIKVDFCGGDAPQNTQHLALDPQDRYTAISNAIKATGRDDVRLNVCRWDYPGTWVHDVAFSWRTTHDIWDGWASVKGILAENLCLSAYCYDGHFNDMDMLEVGRSMTTEEDKTHFGLWCIMNSPLLIGCDLRNIKTTTLNLLKNDELIALNQDPLYQQAYIAGLSNGCHILVKDIETLNGTKRAFAVYNPNDAAKSVQVGFADLDLGGTIKLRDVFLKKDLGTFTDTYKVTVPAHGTRIYVAEADYRLERTHYEAETAYISDYQELKNNQTERTGIYEAATFCSSGFKAGWLGYSEQNDLVFRDIYSLEGGEYKLTIAYITGENRNMTISVNGQKAETVSVNSGGWSTVAKRTVNITLQKGRNTIRLSNAANWMPDIDYIELHPVIPNSLPTVRQKHGKAATAAYDLSGRQPHGSRTITIQNGRKFLNKTN
;
A
#
# COMPACT_ATOMS: atom_id res chain seq x y z
N MET A 1 45.21 -4.35 7.24
CA MET A 1 44.07 -3.78 6.50
C MET A 1 42.83 -4.69 6.48
N THR A 2 42.90 -5.95 6.81
CA THR A 2 41.79 -6.93 6.66
C THR A 2 40.77 -6.95 7.80
N LYS A 3 41.09 -6.40 8.99
CA LYS A 3 40.12 -6.40 10.12
C LYS A 3 39.08 -5.26 10.13
N ARG A 4 39.31 -4.18 9.41
CA ARG A 4 38.33 -3.07 9.32
C ARG A 4 37.19 -3.33 8.33
N PHE A 5 37.40 -4.11 7.28
CA PHE A 5 36.37 -4.45 6.30
C PHE A 5 35.30 -5.44 6.81
N ILE A 6 35.71 -6.36 7.70
CA ILE A 6 34.78 -7.36 8.28
C ILE A 6 33.83 -6.70 9.28
N MET A 7 34.29 -5.67 10.01
CA MET A 7 33.42 -4.99 11.00
C MET A 7 32.35 -4.09 10.33
N THR A 8 32.64 -3.50 9.17
CA THR A 8 31.68 -2.67 8.44
C THR A 8 30.59 -3.51 7.75
N ALA A 9 30.95 -4.68 7.22
CA ALA A 9 29.98 -5.60 6.63
C ALA A 9 29.03 -6.23 7.68
N VAL A 10 29.54 -6.52 8.88
CA VAL A 10 28.71 -7.05 9.98
C VAL A 10 27.76 -5.99 10.55
N CYS A 11 28.17 -4.72 10.64
CA CYS A 11 27.26 -3.64 11.06
C CYS A 11 26.16 -3.35 10.03
N GLN A 12 26.46 -3.42 8.72
CA GLN A 12 25.42 -3.23 7.69
C GLN A 12 24.44 -4.41 7.64
N ALA A 13 24.90 -5.65 7.87
CA ALA A 13 24.03 -6.81 7.96
C ALA A 13 23.14 -6.80 9.23
N LEU A 14 23.64 -6.25 10.36
CA LEU A 14 22.83 -6.11 11.58
C LEU A 14 21.76 -5.01 11.46
N ILE A 15 22.04 -3.90 10.75
CA ILE A 15 21.06 -2.83 10.56
C ILE A 15 19.91 -3.28 9.64
N VAL A 16 20.18 -4.12 8.65
CA VAL A 16 19.13 -4.71 7.80
C VAL A 16 18.29 -5.75 8.55
N LEU A 17 18.87 -6.47 9.51
CA LEU A 17 18.14 -7.44 10.34
C LEU A 17 17.26 -6.81 11.43
N THR A 18 17.55 -5.60 11.89
CA THR A 18 16.72 -4.91 12.89
C THR A 18 15.50 -4.21 12.29
N ALA A 19 15.55 -3.77 11.02
CA ALA A 19 14.40 -3.21 10.32
C ALA A 19 13.34 -4.27 9.91
N MET A 20 13.71 -5.54 9.85
CA MET A 20 12.79 -6.66 9.54
C MET A 20 12.05 -7.23 10.78
N ALA A 21 12.25 -6.65 11.97
CA ALA A 21 11.74 -7.22 13.23
C ALA A 21 10.26 -6.88 13.54
N GLN A 22 9.61 -5.98 12.80
CA GLN A 22 8.24 -5.56 13.13
C GLN A 22 7.14 -6.43 12.48
N GLY A 23 7.45 -7.28 11.51
CA GLY A 23 6.49 -8.18 10.86
C GLY A 23 5.56 -7.46 9.87
N GLY A 24 4.58 -8.18 9.34
CA GLY A 24 3.59 -7.66 8.39
C GLY A 24 2.53 -6.75 9.01
N PRO A 25 1.54 -6.31 8.21
CA PRO A 25 0.41 -5.51 8.68
C PRO A 25 -0.27 -6.15 9.89
N THR A 26 -0.78 -5.35 10.81
CA THR A 26 -1.44 -5.83 12.01
C THR A 26 -2.69 -6.64 11.67
N MET A 27 -2.83 -7.82 12.23
CA MET A 27 -4.01 -8.67 12.11
C MET A 27 -4.62 -8.89 13.49
N GLY A 28 -5.94 -8.73 13.59
CA GLY A 28 -6.60 -8.91 14.88
C GLY A 28 -8.08 -8.56 14.85
N TRP A 29 -8.57 -8.11 16.00
CA TRP A 29 -9.93 -7.65 16.21
C TRP A 29 -9.90 -6.30 16.95
N SER A 30 -10.85 -5.41 16.64
CA SER A 30 -11.02 -4.14 17.34
C SER A 30 -12.49 -3.92 17.73
N SER A 31 -12.72 -3.25 18.86
CA SER A 31 -14.06 -3.17 19.46
C SER A 31 -15.00 -2.15 18.83
N TRP A 32 -14.47 -1.13 18.10
CA TRP A 32 -15.23 0.07 17.76
C TRP A 32 -16.48 -0.18 16.91
N ASN A 33 -16.33 -0.84 15.75
CA ASN A 33 -17.39 -0.87 14.73
C ASN A 33 -18.67 -1.63 15.16
N THR A 34 -18.55 -2.54 16.13
CA THR A 34 -19.71 -3.25 16.70
C THR A 34 -20.21 -2.62 17.99
N TYR A 35 -19.33 -2.09 18.84
CA TYR A 35 -19.69 -1.75 20.20
C TYR A 35 -19.58 -0.25 20.53
N GLY A 36 -18.87 0.54 19.71
CA GLY A 36 -18.54 1.92 20.04
C GLY A 36 -17.94 2.00 21.44
N VAL A 37 -18.43 2.93 22.27
CA VAL A 37 -18.01 3.08 23.67
C VAL A 37 -18.62 2.05 24.64
N ASN A 38 -19.52 1.16 24.17
CA ASN A 38 -20.21 0.17 25.01
C ASN A 38 -19.41 -1.12 25.17
N ILE A 39 -18.23 -1.00 25.75
CA ILE A 39 -17.29 -2.10 25.99
C ILE A 39 -17.13 -2.40 27.48
N SER A 40 -16.60 -3.57 27.80
CA SER A 40 -16.27 -3.96 29.18
C SER A 40 -15.13 -4.98 29.20
N ASP A 41 -14.47 -5.13 30.37
CA ASP A 41 -13.48 -6.18 30.64
C ASP A 41 -13.98 -7.56 30.19
N ASP A 42 -15.20 -7.94 30.60
CA ASP A 42 -15.82 -9.23 30.26
C ASP A 42 -16.00 -9.39 28.74
N LEU A 43 -16.48 -8.36 28.03
CA LEU A 43 -16.62 -8.38 26.58
C LEU A 43 -15.26 -8.61 25.88
N ILE A 44 -14.23 -7.88 26.26
CA ILE A 44 -12.88 -7.98 25.67
C ILE A 44 -12.32 -9.38 25.87
N ARG A 45 -12.45 -9.96 27.08
CA ARG A 45 -12.03 -11.35 27.35
C ARG A 45 -12.79 -12.36 26.49
N GLN A 46 -14.09 -12.19 26.32
CA GLN A 46 -14.89 -13.07 25.46
C GLN A 46 -14.46 -13.00 23.99
N GLN A 47 -14.07 -11.83 23.48
CA GLN A 47 -13.55 -11.70 22.11
C GLN A 47 -12.15 -12.35 21.99
N ALA A 48 -11.30 -12.19 23.01
CA ALA A 48 -9.99 -12.88 23.07
C ALA A 48 -10.15 -14.42 23.11
N ASP A 49 -11.14 -14.93 23.83
CA ASP A 49 -11.47 -16.37 23.82
C ASP A 49 -12.00 -16.80 22.46
N ALA A 50 -12.87 -15.99 21.85
CA ALA A 50 -13.48 -16.32 20.57
C ALA A 50 -12.44 -16.35 19.42
N ILE A 51 -11.47 -15.45 19.38
CA ILE A 51 -10.43 -15.43 18.32
C ILE A 51 -9.61 -16.73 18.34
N VAL A 52 -9.30 -17.24 19.54
CA VAL A 52 -8.61 -18.53 19.73
C VAL A 52 -9.53 -19.70 19.38
N ALA A 53 -10.74 -19.73 19.97
CA ALA A 53 -11.68 -20.85 19.78
C ALA A 53 -12.15 -21.03 18.32
N LYS A 54 -12.16 -19.95 17.53
CA LYS A 54 -12.50 -19.99 16.10
C LYS A 54 -11.29 -20.30 15.20
N GLY A 55 -10.09 -20.47 15.77
CA GLY A 55 -8.84 -20.71 15.03
C GLY A 55 -8.41 -19.53 14.17
N LEU A 56 -8.79 -18.31 14.55
CA LEU A 56 -8.31 -17.08 13.90
C LEU A 56 -6.90 -16.75 14.33
N SER A 57 -6.53 -17.00 15.60
CA SER A 57 -5.15 -16.83 16.07
C SER A 57 -4.17 -17.73 15.31
N GLU A 58 -4.54 -18.95 14.99
CA GLU A 58 -3.76 -19.89 14.16
C GLU A 58 -3.60 -19.37 12.71
N ALA A 59 -4.57 -18.57 12.23
CA ALA A 59 -4.51 -17.93 10.92
C ALA A 59 -3.71 -16.62 10.92
N GLY A 60 -3.19 -16.17 12.08
CA GLY A 60 -2.35 -14.98 12.20
C GLY A 60 -3.02 -13.75 12.83
N TYR A 61 -4.30 -13.83 13.22
CA TYR A 61 -4.98 -12.73 13.93
C TYR A 61 -4.56 -12.75 15.40
N ASP A 62 -3.52 -12.01 15.74
CA ASP A 62 -2.87 -12.06 17.05
C ASP A 62 -3.14 -10.84 17.95
N HIS A 63 -3.84 -9.80 17.47
CA HIS A 63 -4.15 -8.60 18.25
C HIS A 63 -5.62 -8.56 18.71
N ILE A 64 -5.83 -8.13 19.96
CA ILE A 64 -7.12 -7.73 20.53
C ILE A 64 -7.01 -6.27 20.92
N ASN A 65 -7.68 -5.39 20.16
CA ASN A 65 -7.60 -3.96 20.33
C ASN A 65 -8.84 -3.43 21.06
N ILE A 66 -8.61 -2.81 22.22
CA ILE A 66 -9.60 -2.07 22.99
C ILE A 66 -9.64 -0.66 22.41
N ASP A 67 -10.72 -0.31 21.73
CA ASP A 67 -10.96 1.05 21.23
C ASP A 67 -11.55 1.95 22.33
N ASP A 68 -12.07 3.13 22.01
CA ASP A 68 -12.63 4.10 22.97
C ASP A 68 -13.75 3.50 23.84
N GLY A 69 -13.93 4.05 25.03
CA GLY A 69 -14.98 3.66 25.98
C GLY A 69 -14.48 3.11 27.33
N PHE A 70 -13.17 3.03 27.54
CA PHE A 70 -12.61 2.58 28.82
C PHE A 70 -12.24 3.72 29.78
N PHE A 71 -12.38 4.98 29.37
CA PHE A 71 -12.02 6.14 30.18
C PHE A 71 -13.02 6.39 31.31
N GLY A 72 -12.49 6.73 32.49
CA GLY A 72 -13.22 7.22 33.65
C GLY A 72 -12.91 8.65 33.99
N GLY A 73 -12.23 9.37 33.12
CA GLY A 73 -11.75 10.74 33.32
C GLY A 73 -10.24 10.80 33.60
N ARG A 74 -9.81 11.95 34.09
CA ARG A 74 -8.41 12.19 34.52
C ARG A 74 -8.41 12.89 35.89
N ASN A 75 -7.52 12.43 36.75
CA ASN A 75 -7.29 13.08 38.04
C ASN A 75 -6.68 14.48 37.81
N THR A 76 -7.36 15.53 38.25
CA THR A 76 -6.95 16.93 38.03
C THR A 76 -5.74 17.35 38.86
N GLU A 77 -5.44 16.63 39.96
CA GLU A 77 -4.30 16.93 40.84
C GLU A 77 -3.03 16.20 40.39
N THR A 78 -3.16 14.92 40.03
CA THR A 78 -2.00 14.08 39.66
C THR A 78 -1.78 13.98 38.17
N GLY A 79 -2.80 14.27 37.35
CA GLY A 79 -2.79 14.09 35.91
C GLY A 79 -2.90 12.62 35.45
N GLU A 80 -3.21 11.71 36.37
CA GLU A 80 -3.34 10.27 36.04
C GLU A 80 -4.67 9.96 35.35
N LEU A 81 -4.63 9.07 34.35
CA LEU A 81 -5.84 8.52 33.73
C LEU A 81 -6.62 7.69 34.76
N ILE A 82 -7.93 7.89 34.81
CA ILE A 82 -8.87 7.08 35.57
C ILE A 82 -9.51 6.11 34.58
N VAL A 83 -9.42 4.82 34.86
CA VAL A 83 -10.10 3.80 34.09
C VAL A 83 -11.56 3.72 34.51
N HIS A 84 -12.48 3.48 33.57
CA HIS A 84 -13.92 3.45 33.82
C HIS A 84 -14.29 2.41 34.89
N PRO A 85 -14.81 2.82 36.06
CA PRO A 85 -14.92 1.94 37.24
C PRO A 85 -15.93 0.82 37.10
N THR A 86 -16.91 0.95 36.20
CA THR A 86 -17.92 -0.09 35.95
C THR A 86 -17.55 -0.98 34.78
N ARG A 87 -17.04 -0.39 33.70
CA ARG A 87 -16.68 -1.15 32.49
C ARG A 87 -15.42 -1.99 32.71
N PHE A 88 -14.45 -1.44 33.43
CA PHE A 88 -13.15 -2.06 33.75
C PHE A 88 -12.82 -1.95 35.24
N PRO A 89 -13.56 -2.62 36.12
CA PRO A 89 -13.49 -2.43 37.57
C PRO A 89 -12.14 -2.78 38.20
N ASN A 90 -11.35 -3.60 37.51
CA ASN A 90 -10.01 -3.99 37.96
C ASN A 90 -8.87 -3.27 37.20
N GLY A 91 -9.21 -2.23 36.42
CA GLY A 91 -8.24 -1.50 35.57
C GLY A 91 -7.92 -2.25 34.26
N LEU A 92 -6.97 -1.71 33.49
CA LEU A 92 -6.63 -2.23 32.16
C LEU A 92 -5.59 -3.34 32.19
N LYS A 93 -4.64 -3.30 33.16
CA LYS A 93 -3.56 -4.30 33.23
C LYS A 93 -4.07 -5.74 33.31
N PRO A 94 -5.07 -6.10 34.15
CA PRO A 94 -5.57 -7.48 34.19
C PRO A 94 -6.22 -7.94 32.88
N VAL A 95 -6.72 -7.01 32.05
CA VAL A 95 -7.29 -7.33 30.73
C VAL A 95 -6.14 -7.59 29.73
N ALA A 96 -5.11 -6.75 29.71
CA ALA A 96 -3.92 -6.96 28.89
C ALA A 96 -3.20 -8.28 29.26
N ASP A 97 -3.00 -8.54 30.56
CA ASP A 97 -2.42 -9.81 31.04
C ASP A 97 -3.27 -11.02 30.60
N TYR A 98 -4.59 -10.89 30.61
CA TYR A 98 -5.48 -11.97 30.13
C TYR A 98 -5.31 -12.22 28.62
N ILE A 99 -5.28 -11.17 27.82
CA ILE A 99 -5.03 -11.28 26.37
C ILE A 99 -3.68 -11.97 26.12
N HIS A 100 -2.63 -11.54 26.81
CA HIS A 100 -1.30 -12.15 26.73
C HIS A 100 -1.30 -13.62 27.15
N SER A 101 -2.10 -14.00 28.17
CA SER A 101 -2.22 -15.39 28.61
C SER A 101 -2.79 -16.33 27.54
N LYS A 102 -3.47 -15.79 26.52
CA LYS A 102 -3.97 -16.52 25.36
C LYS A 102 -2.94 -16.61 24.22
N GLY A 103 -1.74 -16.05 24.40
CA GLY A 103 -0.72 -15.94 23.34
C GLY A 103 -1.00 -14.83 22.32
N LEU A 104 -1.86 -13.88 22.68
CA LEU A 104 -2.26 -12.74 21.85
C LEU A 104 -1.56 -11.47 22.32
N LYS A 105 -1.62 -10.42 21.52
CA LYS A 105 -1.14 -9.07 21.80
C LYS A 105 -2.31 -8.16 22.17
N ALA A 106 -2.08 -7.25 23.10
CA ALA A 106 -3.08 -6.31 23.56
C ALA A 106 -2.90 -4.95 22.90
N GLY A 107 -3.96 -4.41 22.30
CA GLY A 107 -3.99 -3.07 21.76
C GLY A 107 -4.90 -2.16 22.58
N ILE A 108 -4.60 -0.85 22.52
CA ILE A 108 -5.33 0.20 23.21
C ILE A 108 -5.64 1.37 22.27
N TYR A 109 -6.38 2.34 22.74
CA TYR A 109 -6.80 3.54 22.01
C TYR A 109 -6.45 4.80 22.80
N SER A 110 -6.23 5.91 22.10
CA SER A 110 -6.22 7.26 22.67
C SER A 110 -6.46 8.30 21.57
N ASP A 111 -6.37 9.57 21.94
CA ASP A 111 -6.48 10.73 21.06
C ASP A 111 -5.23 11.62 21.20
N ALA A 112 -4.75 12.19 20.11
CA ALA A 112 -3.60 13.08 20.12
C ALA A 112 -3.89 14.46 20.75
N GLY A 113 -5.17 14.83 20.82
CA GLY A 113 -5.66 16.02 21.48
C GLY A 113 -6.05 15.78 22.94
N ALA A 114 -7.03 16.53 23.41
CA ALA A 114 -7.47 16.46 24.81
C ALA A 114 -8.68 15.56 25.03
N ASN A 115 -9.68 15.59 24.15
CA ASN A 115 -10.88 14.76 24.23
C ASN A 115 -10.81 13.65 23.18
N THR A 116 -11.56 12.56 23.40
CA THR A 116 -11.64 11.48 22.43
C THR A 116 -12.88 11.56 21.54
N CYS A 117 -12.92 10.74 20.48
CA CYS A 117 -14.06 10.64 19.58
C CYS A 117 -15.33 10.16 20.30
N GLY A 118 -15.23 9.30 21.30
CA GLY A 118 -16.35 8.87 22.13
C GLY A 118 -17.02 10.02 22.88
N ASN A 119 -16.25 11.01 23.32
CA ASN A 119 -16.82 12.23 23.87
C ASN A 119 -17.63 13.01 22.82
N MET A 120 -17.05 13.18 21.63
CA MET A 120 -17.64 14.05 20.60
C MET A 120 -18.86 13.43 19.93
N TYR A 121 -18.80 12.15 19.60
CA TYR A 121 -19.81 11.49 18.77
C TYR A 121 -20.76 10.59 19.57
N ASN A 122 -20.34 10.08 20.74
CA ASN A 122 -21.15 9.16 21.56
C ASN A 122 -21.63 9.77 22.88
N GLY A 123 -21.27 11.05 23.16
CA GLY A 123 -21.67 11.73 24.38
C GLY A 123 -21.07 11.12 25.65
N ASP A 124 -19.91 10.44 25.55
CA ASP A 124 -19.20 9.89 26.73
C ASP A 124 -18.51 11.02 27.50
N ASN A 125 -19.19 11.51 28.53
CA ASN A 125 -18.73 12.65 29.36
C ASN A 125 -17.46 12.32 30.18
N LEU A 126 -17.08 11.05 30.31
CA LEU A 126 -15.88 10.64 31.00
C LEU A 126 -14.64 10.65 30.08
N SER A 127 -14.85 10.82 28.78
CA SER A 127 -13.78 10.88 27.78
C SER A 127 -13.33 12.31 27.46
N VAL A 128 -13.49 13.23 28.43
CA VAL A 128 -13.01 14.62 28.38
C VAL A 128 -11.64 14.73 29.05
N ASN A 129 -10.69 15.37 28.36
CA ASN A 129 -9.32 15.62 28.86
C ASN A 129 -8.56 14.31 29.19
N VAL A 130 -8.79 13.26 28.41
CA VAL A 130 -8.17 11.94 28.59
C VAL A 130 -7.19 11.57 27.50
N GLY A 131 -7.10 12.38 26.41
CA GLY A 131 -6.10 12.19 25.35
C GLY A 131 -4.69 12.59 25.79
N PHE A 132 -3.73 12.36 24.91
CA PHE A 132 -2.30 12.56 25.18
C PHE A 132 -1.90 14.03 25.42
N TYR A 133 -2.67 15.00 24.93
CA TYR A 133 -2.29 16.41 24.99
C TYR A 133 -1.94 16.85 26.42
N ASN A 134 -0.72 17.35 26.64
CA ASN A 134 -0.09 17.71 27.90
C ASN A 134 0.32 16.53 28.82
N TYR A 135 0.07 15.27 28.42
CA TYR A 135 0.35 14.09 29.25
C TYR A 135 1.11 13.00 28.53
N ASP A 136 1.75 13.31 27.39
CA ASP A 136 2.34 12.32 26.46
C ASP A 136 3.15 11.23 27.15
N GLN A 137 4.15 11.60 27.96
CA GLN A 137 5.02 10.62 28.63
C GLN A 137 4.31 9.84 29.73
N ARG A 138 3.44 10.51 30.49
CA ARG A 138 2.69 9.87 31.57
C ARG A 138 1.77 8.78 31.06
N ASP A 139 1.02 9.10 30.00
CA ASP A 139 0.05 8.18 29.41
C ASP A 139 0.79 7.04 28.67
N ALA A 140 1.90 7.33 27.99
CA ALA A 140 2.75 6.30 27.39
C ALA A 140 3.32 5.33 28.45
N ASP A 141 3.81 5.85 29.58
CA ASP A 141 4.28 5.01 30.68
C ASP A 141 3.15 4.12 31.24
N PHE A 142 1.95 4.69 31.43
CA PHE A 142 0.77 3.96 31.88
C PHE A 142 0.39 2.83 30.93
N TYR A 143 0.25 3.13 29.62
CA TYR A 143 -0.18 2.11 28.64
C TYR A 143 0.89 1.04 28.42
N PHE A 144 2.16 1.41 28.26
CA PHE A 144 3.18 0.50 27.76
C PHE A 144 4.09 -0.11 28.81
N LYS A 145 4.39 0.62 29.90
CA LYS A 145 5.19 0.07 31.02
C LYS A 145 4.32 -0.59 32.08
N GLU A 146 3.24 0.09 32.49
CA GLU A 146 2.41 -0.40 33.59
C GLU A 146 1.42 -1.46 33.14
N CYS A 147 0.66 -1.19 32.04
CA CYS A 147 -0.36 -2.10 31.53
C CYS A 147 0.19 -3.12 30.52
N GLY A 148 1.27 -2.81 29.78
CA GLY A 148 1.96 -3.74 28.89
C GLY A 148 1.32 -3.89 27.51
N PHE A 149 0.59 -2.87 27.00
CA PHE A 149 0.02 -2.91 25.66
C PHE A 149 1.09 -2.92 24.56
N ASP A 150 0.77 -3.54 23.40
CA ASP A 150 1.66 -3.79 22.26
C ASP A 150 1.30 -2.97 21.02
N PHE A 151 0.12 -2.38 21.01
CA PHE A 151 -0.43 -1.60 19.90
C PHE A 151 -1.24 -0.43 20.45
N ILE A 152 -1.23 0.70 19.73
CA ILE A 152 -2.13 1.80 20.00
C ILE A 152 -2.63 2.45 18.71
N LYS A 153 -3.96 2.66 18.63
CA LYS A 153 -4.60 3.59 17.67
C LYS A 153 -4.73 4.95 18.33
N VAL A 154 -4.28 6.00 17.66
CA VAL A 154 -4.39 7.37 18.18
C VAL A 154 -5.16 8.22 17.19
N ASP A 155 -6.35 8.66 17.59
CA ASP A 155 -7.22 9.56 16.85
C ASP A 155 -6.80 11.04 17.00
N PHE A 156 -7.54 11.96 16.39
CA PHE A 156 -7.29 13.41 16.42
C PHE A 156 -8.55 14.24 16.71
N CYS A 157 -9.61 13.65 17.22
CA CYS A 157 -10.87 14.33 17.52
C CYS A 157 -10.68 15.52 18.47
N GLY A 158 -9.85 15.36 19.49
CA GLY A 158 -9.54 16.40 20.47
C GLY A 158 -8.45 17.39 20.04
N GLY A 159 -7.84 17.21 18.87
CA GLY A 159 -6.77 18.07 18.35
C GLY A 159 -7.23 19.14 17.37
N ASP A 160 -8.37 18.97 16.72
CA ASP A 160 -8.87 19.86 15.68
C ASP A 160 -9.89 20.89 16.23
N ALA A 161 -9.58 22.19 16.09
CA ALA A 161 -10.38 23.28 16.61
C ALA A 161 -11.88 23.28 16.23
N PRO A 162 -12.28 22.96 14.99
CA PRO A 162 -13.69 22.90 14.63
C PRO A 162 -14.46 21.78 15.34
N GLN A 163 -13.77 20.78 15.84
CA GLN A 163 -14.35 19.54 16.31
C GLN A 163 -14.19 19.30 17.81
N ASN A 164 -13.44 20.12 18.53
CA ASN A 164 -13.28 19.97 19.97
C ASN A 164 -13.81 21.16 20.77
N THR A 165 -14.38 20.88 21.96
CA THR A 165 -14.96 21.88 22.84
C THR A 165 -13.92 22.82 23.49
N GLN A 166 -12.65 22.45 23.43
CA GLN A 166 -11.52 23.23 23.95
C GLN A 166 -10.92 24.14 22.87
N HIS A 167 -11.39 24.04 21.63
CA HIS A 167 -10.93 24.84 20.51
C HIS A 167 -9.42 24.77 20.28
N LEU A 168 -8.81 23.62 20.55
CA LEU A 168 -7.41 23.36 20.23
C LEU A 168 -7.25 23.25 18.71
N ALA A 169 -6.25 23.94 18.19
CA ALA A 169 -5.85 23.84 16.77
C ALA A 169 -4.41 23.32 16.74
N LEU A 170 -4.26 22.02 16.97
CA LEU A 170 -2.95 21.37 17.09
C LEU A 170 -2.44 20.97 15.70
N ASP A 171 -1.12 21.01 15.52
CA ASP A 171 -0.48 20.46 14.33
C ASP A 171 -0.39 18.94 14.44
N PRO A 172 -0.90 18.16 13.46
CA PRO A 172 -0.87 16.70 13.52
C PRO A 172 0.54 16.13 13.56
N GLN A 173 1.47 16.65 12.75
CA GLN A 173 2.84 16.16 12.70
C GLN A 173 3.55 16.34 14.04
N ASP A 174 3.43 17.52 14.64
CA ASP A 174 4.01 17.81 15.97
C ASP A 174 3.43 16.88 17.03
N ARG A 175 2.11 16.68 17.03
CA ARG A 175 1.43 15.84 18.04
C ARG A 175 1.81 14.38 17.94
N TYR A 176 1.71 13.80 16.76
CA TYR A 176 2.06 12.38 16.58
C TYR A 176 3.56 12.12 16.76
N THR A 177 4.42 13.09 16.41
CA THR A 177 5.85 13.03 16.71
C THR A 177 6.12 13.02 18.22
N ALA A 178 5.44 13.86 18.99
CA ALA A 178 5.57 13.89 20.44
C ALA A 178 5.12 12.57 21.07
N ILE A 179 4.00 11.99 20.61
CA ILE A 179 3.49 10.70 21.09
C ILE A 179 4.45 9.57 20.73
N SER A 180 4.95 9.50 19.50
CA SER A 180 5.95 8.51 19.07
C SER A 180 7.21 8.58 19.93
N ASN A 181 7.69 9.78 20.24
CA ASN A 181 8.85 9.98 21.10
C ASN A 181 8.56 9.52 22.55
N ALA A 182 7.37 9.79 23.07
CA ALA A 182 6.97 9.31 24.40
C ALA A 182 6.88 7.79 24.46
N ILE A 183 6.36 7.13 23.43
CA ILE A 183 6.35 5.66 23.29
C ILE A 183 7.79 5.13 23.31
N LYS A 184 8.66 5.65 22.45
CA LYS A 184 10.09 5.25 22.40
C LYS A 184 10.80 5.44 23.75
N ALA A 185 10.51 6.52 24.48
CA ALA A 185 11.07 6.79 25.81
C ALA A 185 10.61 5.80 26.90
N THR A 186 9.56 5.02 26.65
CA THR A 186 9.19 3.90 27.52
C THR A 186 10.17 2.72 27.45
N GLY A 187 11.01 2.63 26.42
CA GLY A 187 11.88 1.49 26.12
C GLY A 187 11.14 0.34 25.42
N ARG A 188 9.91 0.53 24.98
CA ARG A 188 9.07 -0.43 24.24
C ARG A 188 9.13 -0.12 22.74
N ASP A 189 10.24 -0.50 22.09
CA ASP A 189 10.45 -0.30 20.64
C ASP A 189 9.57 -1.24 19.78
N ASP A 190 8.89 -2.18 20.41
CA ASP A 190 8.00 -3.17 19.80
C ASP A 190 6.54 -2.68 19.67
N VAL A 191 6.18 -1.56 20.29
CA VAL A 191 4.83 -1.01 20.23
C VAL A 191 4.50 -0.48 18.84
N ARG A 192 3.40 -0.93 18.28
CA ARG A 192 2.88 -0.46 16.99
C ARG A 192 1.99 0.76 17.17
N LEU A 193 2.43 1.93 16.72
CA LEU A 193 1.60 3.13 16.66
C LEU A 193 0.82 3.14 15.35
N ASN A 194 -0.51 3.26 15.42
CA ASN A 194 -1.40 3.53 14.30
C ASN A 194 -1.92 4.97 14.41
N VAL A 195 -1.59 5.80 13.41
CA VAL A 195 -2.06 7.18 13.31
C VAL A 195 -3.41 7.22 12.62
N CYS A 196 -4.40 7.83 13.24
CA CYS A 196 -5.74 7.96 12.66
C CYS A 196 -6.14 9.44 12.52
N ARG A 197 -6.07 9.93 11.28
CA ARG A 197 -6.39 11.32 10.94
C ARG A 197 -7.46 11.44 9.86
N TRP A 198 -8.00 10.31 9.40
CA TRP A 198 -9.08 10.18 8.40
C TRP A 198 -8.76 10.68 6.99
N ASP A 199 -7.52 11.05 6.74
CA ASP A 199 -6.92 11.37 5.45
C ASP A 199 -5.47 10.85 5.48
N TYR A 200 -4.80 10.72 4.33
CA TYR A 200 -3.35 10.43 4.33
C TYR A 200 -2.60 11.58 5.03
N PRO A 201 -1.92 11.32 6.15
CA PRO A 201 -1.43 12.40 7.04
C PRO A 201 -0.31 13.24 6.43
N GLY A 202 0.46 12.64 5.53
CA GLY A 202 1.66 13.21 4.92
C GLY A 202 2.84 12.26 4.99
N THR A 203 3.84 12.49 4.17
CA THR A 203 5.05 11.63 4.08
C THR A 203 5.86 11.54 5.37
N TRP A 204 5.69 12.51 6.29
CA TRP A 204 6.29 12.50 7.62
C TRP A 204 5.83 11.34 8.50
N VAL A 205 4.65 10.79 8.26
CA VAL A 205 4.07 9.74 9.11
C VAL A 205 4.88 8.44 9.09
N HIS A 206 5.62 8.21 8.02
CA HIS A 206 6.51 7.07 7.86
C HIS A 206 7.62 7.01 8.94
N ASP A 207 8.12 8.15 9.40
CA ASP A 207 9.15 8.23 10.45
C ASP A 207 8.57 8.11 11.87
N VAL A 208 7.25 8.20 11.99
CA VAL A 208 6.52 8.34 13.25
C VAL A 208 5.76 7.07 13.63
N ALA A 209 5.11 6.42 12.68
CA ALA A 209 4.12 5.37 12.93
C ALA A 209 4.40 4.08 12.16
N PHE A 210 3.87 2.96 12.68
CA PHE A 210 3.90 1.66 12.02
C PHE A 210 2.85 1.57 10.89
N SER A 211 1.67 2.18 11.09
CA SER A 211 0.60 2.26 10.10
C SER A 211 -0.22 3.54 10.30
N TRP A 212 -0.97 3.93 9.29
CA TRP A 212 -1.79 5.13 9.33
C TRP A 212 -3.04 5.00 8.48
N ARG A 213 -4.16 5.54 9.00
CA ARG A 213 -5.41 5.66 8.29
C ARG A 213 -5.25 6.61 7.10
N THR A 214 -5.86 6.24 6.01
CA THR A 214 -5.76 6.96 4.72
C THR A 214 -7.06 7.64 4.31
N THR A 215 -8.19 7.29 4.94
CA THR A 215 -9.52 7.74 4.56
C THR A 215 -10.40 7.96 5.78
N HIS A 216 -11.58 8.53 5.55
CA HIS A 216 -12.66 8.57 6.53
C HIS A 216 -13.02 7.17 7.06
N ASP A 217 -13.73 7.14 8.20
CA ASP A 217 -14.11 5.87 8.83
C ASP A 217 -14.97 5.01 7.93
N ILE A 218 -14.67 3.70 7.93
CA ILE A 218 -15.48 2.70 7.28
C ILE A 218 -16.80 2.50 8.02
N TRP A 219 -17.86 2.31 7.26
CA TRP A 219 -19.15 1.85 7.76
C TRP A 219 -19.64 0.64 6.98
N ASP A 220 -20.52 -0.13 7.60
CA ASP A 220 -21.07 -1.37 7.05
C ASP A 220 -21.90 -1.11 5.79
N GLY A 221 -21.24 -1.19 4.62
CA GLY A 221 -21.88 -1.01 3.33
C GLY A 221 -20.91 -0.86 2.17
N TRP A 222 -21.33 -1.33 1.01
CA TRP A 222 -20.51 -1.32 -0.21
C TRP A 222 -20.00 0.09 -0.62
N ALA A 223 -20.84 1.11 -0.46
CA ALA A 223 -20.46 2.48 -0.83
C ALA A 223 -19.24 2.99 -0.04
N SER A 224 -19.14 2.61 1.26
CA SER A 224 -17.98 2.91 2.09
C SER A 224 -16.73 2.19 1.59
N VAL A 225 -16.81 0.88 1.42
CA VAL A 225 -15.69 0.05 0.91
C VAL A 225 -15.21 0.57 -0.46
N LYS A 226 -16.14 0.87 -1.38
CA LYS A 226 -15.82 1.39 -2.71
C LYS A 226 -15.13 2.76 -2.64
N GLY A 227 -15.57 3.65 -1.75
CA GLY A 227 -14.96 4.97 -1.54
C GLY A 227 -13.52 4.84 -1.05
N ILE A 228 -13.30 4.04 0.00
CA ILE A 228 -11.97 3.77 0.57
C ILE A 228 -11.02 3.17 -0.47
N LEU A 229 -11.51 2.22 -1.26
CA LEU A 229 -10.71 1.63 -2.34
C LEU A 229 -10.30 2.67 -3.39
N ALA A 230 -11.22 3.54 -3.80
CA ALA A 230 -10.93 4.56 -4.82
C ALA A 230 -9.78 5.49 -4.40
N GLU A 231 -9.72 5.90 -3.13
CA GLU A 231 -8.64 6.73 -2.59
C GLU A 231 -7.32 5.94 -2.49
N ASN A 232 -7.36 4.70 -2.00
CA ASN A 232 -6.16 3.89 -1.79
C ASN A 232 -5.51 3.34 -3.05
N LEU A 233 -6.20 3.32 -4.19
CA LEU A 233 -5.62 2.92 -5.49
C LEU A 233 -4.38 3.75 -5.86
N CYS A 234 -4.30 5.02 -5.43
CA CYS A 234 -3.21 5.93 -5.71
C CYS A 234 -2.13 6.00 -4.62
N LEU A 235 -2.23 5.20 -3.55
CA LEU A 235 -1.33 5.31 -2.39
C LEU A 235 -0.26 4.21 -2.30
N SER A 236 -0.08 3.41 -3.36
CA SER A 236 0.88 2.29 -3.34
C SER A 236 2.33 2.74 -3.09
N ALA A 237 2.71 3.93 -3.54
CA ALA A 237 4.05 4.48 -3.35
C ALA A 237 4.40 4.79 -1.89
N TYR A 238 3.41 4.84 -1.00
CA TYR A 238 3.58 5.22 0.41
C TYR A 238 3.57 4.02 1.37
N CYS A 239 3.36 2.80 0.87
CA CYS A 239 3.46 1.55 1.62
C CYS A 239 4.81 0.89 1.31
N TYR A 240 5.83 1.10 2.14
CA TYR A 240 7.19 0.60 1.94
C TYR A 240 7.94 0.45 3.28
N ASP A 241 9.04 -0.28 3.27
CA ASP A 241 9.96 -0.50 4.40
C ASP A 241 9.28 -1.00 5.70
N GLY A 242 8.18 -1.79 5.57
CA GLY A 242 7.46 -2.35 6.69
C GLY A 242 6.50 -1.38 7.39
N HIS A 243 6.09 -0.33 6.69
CA HIS A 243 5.06 0.62 7.11
C HIS A 243 3.85 0.56 6.16
N PHE A 244 2.63 0.74 6.68
CA PHE A 244 1.41 0.35 5.99
C PHE A 244 0.35 1.44 5.95
N ASN A 245 -0.26 1.60 4.78
CA ASN A 245 -1.53 2.28 4.62
C ASN A 245 -2.63 1.45 5.29
N ASP A 246 -3.41 2.07 6.15
CA ASP A 246 -4.53 1.45 6.86
C ASP A 246 -5.85 1.91 6.23
N MET A 247 -6.49 0.99 5.52
CA MET A 247 -7.79 1.21 4.87
C MET A 247 -8.97 1.01 5.83
N ASP A 248 -8.70 1.03 7.14
CA ASP A 248 -9.66 0.80 8.22
C ASP A 248 -10.07 -0.67 8.42
N MET A 249 -10.92 -0.90 9.39
CA MET A 249 -11.37 -2.19 9.88
C MET A 249 -12.13 -3.00 8.83
N LEU A 250 -12.27 -4.30 9.08
CA LEU A 250 -13.02 -5.22 8.23
C LEU A 250 -14.50 -5.27 8.65
N GLU A 251 -15.38 -4.85 7.75
CA GLU A 251 -16.84 -4.97 7.87
C GLU A 251 -17.41 -6.28 7.28
N VAL A 252 -16.55 -7.25 7.03
CA VAL A 252 -16.86 -8.55 6.41
C VAL A 252 -17.85 -9.34 7.23
N GLY A 253 -18.88 -9.89 6.56
CA GLY A 253 -19.89 -10.76 7.17
C GLY A 253 -21.02 -10.04 7.88
N ARG A 254 -21.16 -8.73 7.70
CA ARG A 254 -22.25 -7.91 8.25
C ARG A 254 -23.38 -7.76 7.24
N SER A 255 -23.55 -6.60 6.58
CA SER A 255 -24.68 -6.34 5.68
C SER A 255 -24.37 -6.55 4.19
N MET A 256 -23.10 -6.60 3.81
CA MET A 256 -22.67 -6.73 2.42
C MET A 256 -22.98 -8.11 1.83
N THR A 257 -23.06 -8.17 0.50
CA THR A 257 -23.15 -9.44 -0.24
C THR A 257 -21.85 -10.25 -0.14
N THR A 258 -21.94 -11.54 -0.42
CA THR A 258 -20.75 -12.41 -0.42
C THR A 258 -19.67 -11.96 -1.41
N GLU A 259 -20.04 -11.38 -2.56
CA GLU A 259 -19.06 -10.87 -3.52
C GLU A 259 -18.40 -9.57 -3.03
N GLU A 260 -19.15 -8.70 -2.37
CA GLU A 260 -18.63 -7.49 -1.74
C GLU A 260 -17.71 -7.82 -0.55
N ASP A 261 -18.10 -8.78 0.30
CA ASP A 261 -17.25 -9.31 1.37
C ASP A 261 -15.91 -9.85 0.83
N LYS A 262 -15.94 -10.61 -0.28
CA LYS A 262 -14.72 -11.10 -0.94
C LYS A 262 -13.87 -9.97 -1.48
N THR A 263 -14.50 -8.96 -2.10
CA THR A 263 -13.78 -7.79 -2.63
C THR A 263 -13.14 -7.01 -1.50
N HIS A 264 -13.89 -6.73 -0.43
CA HIS A 264 -13.39 -6.04 0.74
C HIS A 264 -12.16 -6.77 1.33
N PHE A 265 -12.31 -8.01 1.73
CA PHE A 265 -11.21 -8.77 2.33
C PHE A 265 -10.03 -8.99 1.36
N GLY A 266 -10.33 -9.38 0.12
CA GLY A 266 -9.29 -9.68 -0.87
C GLY A 266 -8.45 -8.46 -1.24
N LEU A 267 -9.06 -7.28 -1.39
CA LEU A 267 -8.32 -6.06 -1.70
C LEU A 267 -7.56 -5.53 -0.48
N TRP A 268 -8.08 -5.61 0.76
CA TRP A 268 -7.28 -5.36 1.96
C TRP A 268 -6.05 -6.27 2.03
N CYS A 269 -6.19 -7.53 1.64
CA CYS A 269 -5.05 -8.46 1.62
C CYS A 269 -4.00 -8.08 0.56
N ILE A 270 -4.38 -7.87 -0.70
CA ILE A 270 -3.39 -7.60 -1.75
C ILE A 270 -2.78 -6.19 -1.65
N MET A 271 -3.49 -5.26 -1.01
CA MET A 271 -3.03 -3.89 -0.77
C MET A 271 -2.29 -3.73 0.57
N ASN A 272 -2.00 -4.82 1.29
CA ASN A 272 -1.25 -4.82 2.56
C ASN A 272 -1.82 -3.90 3.64
N SER A 273 -3.14 -3.74 3.70
CA SER A 273 -3.79 -3.04 4.81
C SER A 273 -3.80 -3.91 6.07
N PRO A 274 -3.79 -3.32 7.27
CA PRO A 274 -4.14 -4.05 8.49
C PRO A 274 -5.45 -4.81 8.36
N LEU A 275 -5.53 -5.99 8.96
CA LEU A 275 -6.71 -6.86 8.93
C LEU A 275 -7.34 -6.91 10.33
N LEU A 276 -8.05 -5.83 10.71
CA LEU A 276 -8.71 -5.70 12.01
C LEU A 276 -10.20 -6.01 11.87
N ILE A 277 -10.63 -7.15 12.40
CA ILE A 277 -12.03 -7.62 12.30
C ILE A 277 -12.92 -6.73 13.17
N GLY A 278 -14.02 -6.22 12.60
CA GLY A 278 -14.97 -5.34 13.29
C GLY A 278 -16.25 -6.03 13.80
N CYS A 279 -16.53 -7.27 13.42
CA CYS A 279 -17.75 -7.98 13.85
C CYS A 279 -17.58 -8.70 15.20
N ASP A 280 -18.70 -9.12 15.81
CA ASP A 280 -18.70 -9.97 17.01
C ASP A 280 -18.26 -11.41 16.68
N LEU A 281 -17.05 -11.79 17.13
CA LEU A 281 -16.47 -13.10 16.84
C LEU A 281 -17.23 -14.27 17.47
N ARG A 282 -17.98 -14.04 18.56
CA ARG A 282 -18.74 -15.09 19.26
C ARG A 282 -19.80 -15.68 18.34
N ASN A 283 -20.38 -14.85 17.47
CA ASN A 283 -21.50 -15.17 16.59
C ASN A 283 -21.16 -15.16 15.10
N ILE A 284 -19.87 -15.17 14.75
CA ILE A 284 -19.41 -15.11 13.36
C ILE A 284 -19.94 -16.28 12.52
N LYS A 285 -20.45 -15.99 11.32
CA LYS A 285 -20.93 -16.99 10.37
C LYS A 285 -19.78 -17.86 9.85
N THR A 286 -20.01 -19.15 9.62
CA THR A 286 -18.99 -20.06 9.08
C THR A 286 -18.45 -19.61 7.72
N THR A 287 -19.28 -19.04 6.85
CA THR A 287 -18.86 -18.51 5.55
C THR A 287 -17.88 -17.35 5.69
N THR A 288 -18.16 -16.42 6.60
CA THR A 288 -17.30 -15.30 6.94
C THR A 288 -15.99 -15.78 7.55
N LEU A 289 -16.07 -16.70 8.51
CA LEU A 289 -14.88 -17.29 9.14
C LEU A 289 -13.97 -17.98 8.13
N ASN A 290 -14.53 -18.74 7.17
CA ASN A 290 -13.75 -19.39 6.13
C ASN A 290 -13.07 -18.38 5.18
N LEU A 291 -13.72 -17.25 4.89
CA LEU A 291 -13.12 -16.18 4.10
C LEU A 291 -11.94 -15.54 4.84
N LEU A 292 -12.16 -15.13 6.10
CA LEU A 292 -11.14 -14.52 6.95
C LEU A 292 -9.94 -15.44 7.24
N LYS A 293 -10.13 -16.74 7.15
CA LYS A 293 -9.08 -17.78 7.32
C LYS A 293 -8.50 -18.27 5.99
N ASN A 294 -8.72 -17.57 4.89
CA ASN A 294 -8.08 -17.92 3.62
C ASN A 294 -6.57 -17.64 3.70
N ASP A 295 -5.78 -18.69 3.93
CA ASP A 295 -4.34 -18.63 4.11
C ASP A 295 -3.58 -18.07 2.90
N GLU A 296 -4.10 -18.27 1.67
CA GLU A 296 -3.49 -17.72 0.45
C GLU A 296 -3.69 -16.21 0.35
N LEU A 297 -4.86 -15.69 0.73
CA LEU A 297 -5.08 -14.24 0.82
C LEU A 297 -4.25 -13.62 1.94
N ILE A 298 -4.21 -14.27 3.11
CA ILE A 298 -3.38 -13.82 4.24
C ILE A 298 -1.90 -13.82 3.84
N ALA A 299 -1.43 -14.83 3.11
CA ALA A 299 -0.04 -14.86 2.62
C ALA A 299 0.30 -13.69 1.69
N LEU A 300 -0.67 -13.19 0.89
CA LEU A 300 -0.47 -11.96 0.10
C LEU A 300 -0.36 -10.71 0.98
N ASN A 301 -1.13 -10.64 2.06
CA ASN A 301 -1.08 -9.54 3.02
C ASN A 301 0.22 -9.53 3.83
N GLN A 302 0.71 -10.70 4.21
CA GLN A 302 1.89 -10.89 5.05
C GLN A 302 3.17 -11.18 4.25
N ASP A 303 3.14 -11.00 2.93
CA ASP A 303 4.30 -11.22 2.06
C ASP A 303 5.47 -10.31 2.48
N PRO A 304 6.70 -10.87 2.63
CA PRO A 304 7.83 -10.15 3.22
C PRO A 304 8.36 -8.95 2.42
N LEU A 305 7.90 -8.76 1.18
CA LEU A 305 8.20 -7.55 0.42
C LEU A 305 7.40 -6.34 0.92
N TYR A 306 6.29 -6.57 1.62
CA TYR A 306 5.40 -5.54 2.17
C TYR A 306 4.97 -4.48 1.16
N GLN A 307 4.82 -4.89 -0.10
CA GLN A 307 4.39 -4.00 -1.18
C GLN A 307 2.87 -3.97 -1.31
N GLN A 308 2.28 -2.80 -1.29
CA GLN A 308 0.90 -2.61 -1.71
C GLN A 308 0.79 -2.85 -3.23
N ALA A 309 -0.25 -3.57 -3.67
CA ALA A 309 -0.54 -3.71 -5.08
C ALA A 309 -0.85 -2.34 -5.72
N TYR A 310 -0.33 -2.12 -6.92
CA TYR A 310 -0.48 -0.89 -7.67
C TYR A 310 -1.29 -1.12 -8.95
N ILE A 311 -1.85 -0.05 -9.53
CA ILE A 311 -2.58 -0.11 -10.80
C ILE A 311 -1.60 -0.43 -11.93
N ALA A 312 -1.84 -1.55 -12.61
CA ALA A 312 -1.14 -1.94 -13.85
C ALA A 312 -1.92 -1.54 -15.09
N GLY A 313 -3.22 -1.25 -14.96
CA GLY A 313 -4.05 -0.78 -16.06
C GLY A 313 -5.54 -0.83 -15.77
N LEU A 314 -6.31 -0.29 -16.72
CA LEU A 314 -7.78 -0.26 -16.71
C LEU A 314 -8.32 -0.99 -17.94
N SER A 315 -9.18 -1.98 -17.73
CA SER A 315 -9.79 -2.75 -18.83
C SER A 315 -11.29 -2.90 -18.62
N ASN A 316 -12.09 -2.43 -19.55
CA ASN A 316 -13.57 -2.45 -19.51
C ASN A 316 -14.16 -1.85 -18.21
N GLY A 317 -13.51 -0.80 -17.66
CA GLY A 317 -13.88 -0.15 -16.40
C GLY A 317 -13.55 -0.96 -15.15
N CYS A 318 -12.70 -1.98 -15.25
CA CYS A 318 -12.15 -2.74 -14.13
C CYS A 318 -10.67 -2.40 -13.95
N HIS A 319 -10.23 -2.22 -12.71
CA HIS A 319 -8.83 -2.00 -12.39
C HIS A 319 -8.08 -3.33 -12.34
N ILE A 320 -6.90 -3.35 -12.95
CA ILE A 320 -5.95 -4.46 -12.83
C ILE A 320 -4.86 -4.00 -11.88
N LEU A 321 -4.78 -4.65 -10.71
CA LEU A 321 -3.79 -4.37 -9.68
C LEU A 321 -2.74 -5.48 -9.68
N VAL A 322 -1.48 -5.12 -9.43
CA VAL A 322 -0.40 -6.10 -9.41
C VAL A 322 0.64 -5.76 -8.34
N LYS A 323 1.28 -6.78 -7.78
CA LYS A 323 2.45 -6.65 -6.89
C LYS A 323 3.41 -7.81 -7.08
N ASP A 324 4.68 -7.57 -6.77
CA ASP A 324 5.64 -8.64 -6.60
C ASP A 324 5.35 -9.40 -5.29
N ILE A 325 5.65 -10.69 -5.26
CA ILE A 325 5.58 -11.52 -4.06
C ILE A 325 6.85 -12.38 -3.95
N GLU A 326 7.26 -12.67 -2.70
CA GLU A 326 8.44 -13.47 -2.36
C GLU A 326 9.78 -12.84 -2.81
N THR A 327 9.87 -12.34 -4.03
CA THR A 327 11.11 -11.78 -4.58
C THR A 327 10.82 -10.56 -5.46
N LEU A 328 11.44 -9.43 -5.12
CA LEU A 328 11.33 -8.20 -5.91
C LEU A 328 11.85 -8.41 -7.34
N ASN A 329 11.06 -7.99 -8.33
CA ASN A 329 11.31 -8.22 -9.75
C ASN A 329 11.46 -9.72 -10.14
N GLY A 330 10.88 -10.61 -9.33
CA GLY A 330 10.82 -12.04 -9.61
C GLY A 330 9.80 -12.42 -10.68
N THR A 331 9.77 -13.72 -11.02
CA THR A 331 8.84 -14.29 -12.00
C THR A 331 7.47 -14.62 -11.42
N LYS A 332 7.28 -14.45 -10.12
CA LYS A 332 6.03 -14.74 -9.41
C LYS A 332 5.39 -13.44 -8.94
N ARG A 333 4.14 -13.20 -9.35
CA ARG A 333 3.39 -11.99 -9.01
C ARG A 333 1.97 -12.35 -8.57
N ALA A 334 1.42 -11.53 -7.68
CA ALA A 334 -0.02 -11.54 -7.43
C ALA A 334 -0.68 -10.40 -8.22
N PHE A 335 -1.88 -10.67 -8.77
CA PHE A 335 -2.68 -9.63 -9.39
C PHE A 335 -4.17 -9.79 -9.07
N ALA A 336 -4.88 -8.67 -9.06
CA ALA A 336 -6.32 -8.62 -8.87
C ALA A 336 -7.00 -7.95 -10.08
N VAL A 337 -8.19 -8.43 -10.42
CA VAL A 337 -9.10 -7.75 -11.35
C VAL A 337 -10.30 -7.29 -10.52
N TYR A 338 -10.40 -5.99 -10.30
CA TYR A 338 -11.43 -5.34 -9.47
C TYR A 338 -12.47 -4.65 -10.35
N ASN A 339 -13.72 -5.02 -10.17
CA ASN A 339 -14.87 -4.44 -10.87
C ASN A 339 -15.69 -3.54 -9.93
N PRO A 340 -15.51 -2.21 -9.96
CA PRO A 340 -16.31 -1.28 -9.15
C PRO A 340 -17.72 -1.01 -9.68
N ASN A 341 -18.09 -1.61 -10.83
CA ASN A 341 -19.34 -1.32 -11.53
C ASN A 341 -20.49 -2.21 -11.05
N ASP A 342 -21.74 -1.73 -11.24
CA ASP A 342 -22.97 -2.42 -10.83
C ASP A 342 -23.38 -3.55 -11.80
N ALA A 343 -22.56 -3.89 -12.76
CA ALA A 343 -22.77 -4.99 -13.71
C ALA A 343 -21.51 -5.83 -13.86
N ALA A 344 -21.70 -7.13 -14.13
CA ALA A 344 -20.58 -8.01 -14.43
C ALA A 344 -19.81 -7.56 -15.68
N LYS A 345 -18.50 -7.68 -15.65
CA LYS A 345 -17.58 -7.28 -16.72
C LYS A 345 -16.71 -8.45 -17.17
N SER A 346 -16.53 -8.57 -18.47
CA SER A 346 -15.53 -9.47 -19.05
C SER A 346 -14.25 -8.70 -19.28
N VAL A 347 -13.17 -9.13 -18.66
CA VAL A 347 -11.85 -8.48 -18.68
C VAL A 347 -10.85 -9.43 -19.30
N GLN A 348 -10.00 -8.92 -20.17
CA GLN A 348 -8.83 -9.62 -20.68
C GLN A 348 -7.59 -8.98 -20.06
N VAL A 349 -6.78 -9.79 -19.38
CA VAL A 349 -5.51 -9.39 -18.77
C VAL A 349 -4.38 -9.86 -19.68
N GLY A 350 -3.54 -8.94 -20.14
CA GLY A 350 -2.29 -9.25 -20.82
C GLY A 350 -1.21 -9.57 -19.79
N PHE A 351 -0.52 -10.70 -19.92
CA PHE A 351 0.56 -11.00 -18.99
C PHE A 351 1.77 -10.09 -19.20
N ALA A 352 1.96 -9.55 -20.40
CA ALA A 352 2.96 -8.52 -20.64
C ALA A 352 2.68 -7.22 -19.86
N ASP A 353 1.40 -6.86 -19.66
CA ASP A 353 0.99 -5.71 -18.83
C ASP A 353 1.26 -5.95 -17.34
N LEU A 354 1.46 -7.21 -16.96
CA LEU A 354 1.92 -7.62 -15.62
C LEU A 354 3.43 -7.88 -15.58
N ASP A 355 4.19 -7.49 -16.61
CA ASP A 355 5.62 -7.71 -16.78
C ASP A 355 6.03 -9.19 -16.73
N LEU A 356 5.18 -10.10 -17.20
CA LEU A 356 5.40 -11.53 -17.20
C LEU A 356 5.46 -12.06 -18.63
N GLY A 357 6.37 -13.01 -18.89
CA GLY A 357 6.56 -13.59 -20.22
C GLY A 357 6.80 -15.09 -20.21
N GLY A 358 6.56 -15.70 -21.40
CA GLY A 358 6.62 -17.14 -21.58
C GLY A 358 5.33 -17.85 -21.20
N THR A 359 5.45 -19.04 -20.63
CA THR A 359 4.32 -19.81 -20.10
C THR A 359 4.02 -19.38 -18.67
N ILE A 360 2.77 -19.05 -18.38
CA ILE A 360 2.31 -18.55 -17.10
C ILE A 360 1.47 -19.63 -16.42
N LYS A 361 1.89 -20.10 -15.26
CA LYS A 361 1.05 -20.90 -14.36
C LYS A 361 0.16 -19.97 -13.57
N LEU A 362 -1.13 -20.23 -13.53
CA LEU A 362 -2.12 -19.38 -12.88
C LEU A 362 -2.86 -20.12 -11.77
N ARG A 363 -2.95 -19.51 -10.58
CA ARG A 363 -3.69 -20.02 -9.43
C ARG A 363 -4.73 -19.02 -8.99
N ASP A 364 -5.96 -19.45 -8.81
CA ASP A 364 -7.04 -18.67 -8.20
C ASP A 364 -6.94 -18.77 -6.67
N VAL A 365 -6.72 -17.64 -6.01
CA VAL A 365 -6.45 -17.54 -4.57
C VAL A 365 -7.73 -17.71 -3.73
N PHE A 366 -8.89 -17.25 -4.25
CA PHE A 366 -10.16 -17.46 -3.53
C PHE A 366 -10.59 -18.92 -3.57
N LEU A 367 -10.41 -19.58 -4.71
CA LEU A 367 -10.78 -20.98 -4.90
C LEU A 367 -9.70 -21.96 -4.46
N LYS A 368 -8.48 -21.46 -4.17
CA LYS A 368 -7.28 -22.27 -3.89
C LYS A 368 -7.02 -23.33 -4.96
N LYS A 369 -7.18 -22.93 -6.24
CA LYS A 369 -7.20 -23.84 -7.36
C LYS A 369 -6.24 -23.41 -8.46
N ASP A 370 -5.45 -24.38 -8.94
CA ASP A 370 -4.63 -24.19 -10.14
C ASP A 370 -5.53 -24.21 -11.39
N LEU A 371 -5.41 -23.16 -12.20
CA LEU A 371 -6.20 -22.98 -13.41
C LEU A 371 -5.49 -23.54 -14.67
N GLY A 372 -4.23 -23.98 -14.52
CA GLY A 372 -3.39 -24.46 -15.61
C GLY A 372 -2.40 -23.41 -16.11
N THR A 373 -1.97 -23.57 -17.37
CA THR A 373 -0.95 -22.74 -18.01
C THR A 373 -1.54 -21.93 -19.14
N PHE A 374 -1.07 -20.70 -19.29
CA PHE A 374 -1.51 -19.73 -20.29
C PHE A 374 -0.29 -19.09 -20.97
N THR A 375 -0.53 -18.52 -22.14
CA THR A 375 0.40 -17.63 -22.83
C THR A 375 -0.34 -16.33 -23.18
N ASP A 376 0.37 -15.25 -23.32
CA ASP A 376 -0.09 -13.93 -23.76
C ASP A 376 -1.21 -13.30 -22.89
N THR A 377 -2.38 -13.94 -22.78
CA THR A 377 -3.54 -13.33 -22.10
C THR A 377 -4.37 -14.32 -21.29
N TYR A 378 -5.09 -13.80 -20.29
CA TYR A 378 -6.12 -14.51 -19.55
C TYR A 378 -7.43 -13.72 -19.54
N LYS A 379 -8.55 -14.39 -19.84
CA LYS A 379 -9.87 -13.77 -19.85
C LYS A 379 -10.69 -14.23 -18.64
N VAL A 380 -11.28 -13.27 -17.92
CA VAL A 380 -12.09 -13.52 -16.73
C VAL A 380 -13.37 -12.69 -16.75
N THR A 381 -14.45 -13.25 -16.23
CA THR A 381 -15.67 -12.49 -15.93
C THR A 381 -15.71 -12.19 -14.44
N VAL A 382 -15.80 -10.89 -14.10
CA VAL A 382 -15.85 -10.41 -12.73
C VAL A 382 -17.27 -9.89 -12.47
N PRO A 383 -17.99 -10.42 -11.46
CA PRO A 383 -19.34 -9.95 -11.09
C PRO A 383 -19.37 -8.45 -10.77
N ALA A 384 -20.57 -7.89 -10.68
CA ALA A 384 -20.77 -6.56 -10.10
C ALA A 384 -20.12 -6.50 -8.70
N HIS A 385 -19.42 -5.41 -8.39
CA HIS A 385 -18.70 -5.19 -7.12
C HIS A 385 -17.68 -6.29 -6.76
N GLY A 386 -17.38 -7.17 -7.70
CA GLY A 386 -16.56 -8.36 -7.48
C GLY A 386 -15.07 -8.11 -7.69
N THR A 387 -14.27 -9.01 -7.14
CA THR A 387 -12.82 -9.09 -7.37
C THR A 387 -12.42 -10.52 -7.64
N ARG A 388 -11.41 -10.71 -8.49
CA ARG A 388 -10.72 -11.98 -8.68
C ARG A 388 -9.25 -11.78 -8.44
N ILE A 389 -8.64 -12.63 -7.63
CA ILE A 389 -7.22 -12.53 -7.25
C ILE A 389 -6.51 -13.80 -7.65
N TYR A 390 -5.36 -13.61 -8.26
CA TYR A 390 -4.55 -14.68 -8.82
C TYR A 390 -3.08 -14.55 -8.41
N VAL A 391 -2.40 -15.68 -8.31
CA VAL A 391 -0.95 -15.77 -8.33
C VAL A 391 -0.53 -16.31 -9.70
N ALA A 392 0.35 -15.59 -10.36
CA ALA A 392 0.94 -15.93 -11.66
C ALA A 392 2.43 -16.21 -11.50
N GLU A 393 2.89 -17.36 -12.02
CA GLU A 393 4.30 -17.74 -12.08
C GLU A 393 4.72 -17.93 -13.54
N ALA A 394 5.67 -17.10 -14.01
CA ALA A 394 6.10 -17.01 -15.40
C ALA A 394 7.44 -17.71 -15.65
N ASP A 395 7.72 -18.07 -16.91
CA ASP A 395 9.04 -18.55 -17.31
C ASP A 395 10.14 -17.49 -17.11
N TYR A 396 9.80 -16.20 -17.33
CA TYR A 396 10.72 -15.08 -17.14
C TYR A 396 9.99 -13.78 -16.84
N ARG A 397 10.68 -12.85 -16.17
CA ARG A 397 10.24 -11.47 -15.92
C ARG A 397 10.58 -10.60 -17.13
N LEU A 398 9.62 -9.83 -17.61
CA LEU A 398 9.82 -8.73 -18.55
C LEU A 398 10.27 -7.47 -17.82
N GLU A 399 11.00 -6.60 -18.48
CA GLU A 399 11.27 -5.26 -18.02
C GLU A 399 9.99 -4.42 -18.11
N ARG A 400 9.60 -3.77 -17.01
CA ARG A 400 8.42 -2.92 -17.01
C ARG A 400 8.65 -1.71 -17.88
N THR A 401 7.74 -1.46 -18.80
CA THR A 401 7.85 -0.35 -19.76
C THR A 401 6.87 0.77 -19.52
N HIS A 402 5.80 0.54 -18.74
CA HIS A 402 4.75 1.53 -18.47
C HIS A 402 4.57 1.74 -16.97
N TYR A 403 4.56 3.00 -16.54
CA TYR A 403 4.45 3.40 -15.13
C TYR A 403 3.42 4.53 -15.02
N GLU A 404 2.27 4.25 -14.42
CA GLU A 404 1.22 5.21 -14.15
C GLU A 404 1.68 6.25 -13.12
N ALA A 405 1.28 7.52 -13.29
CA ALA A 405 1.74 8.62 -12.43
C ALA A 405 1.23 8.50 -11.00
N GLU A 406 0.05 7.96 -10.78
CA GLU A 406 -0.50 7.75 -9.45
C GLU A 406 0.20 6.60 -8.68
N THR A 407 1.08 5.85 -9.33
CA THR A 407 1.95 4.87 -8.65
C THR A 407 3.31 5.44 -8.27
N ALA A 408 3.59 6.69 -8.65
CA ALA A 408 4.80 7.38 -8.28
C ALA A 408 4.63 8.13 -6.95
N TYR A 409 5.73 8.60 -6.38
CA TYR A 409 5.79 9.25 -5.09
C TYR A 409 5.88 10.76 -5.25
N ILE A 410 5.09 11.52 -4.50
CA ILE A 410 5.23 12.97 -4.34
C ILE A 410 5.92 13.21 -3.00
N SER A 411 7.07 13.90 -3.00
CA SER A 411 7.92 13.98 -1.80
C SER A 411 7.27 14.72 -0.62
N ASP A 412 6.37 15.67 -0.89
CA ASP A 412 5.62 16.43 0.13
C ASP A 412 4.10 16.16 0.05
N TYR A 413 3.72 14.93 -0.28
CA TYR A 413 2.30 14.57 -0.40
C TYR A 413 1.60 14.59 0.95
N GLN A 414 0.48 15.32 1.00
CA GLN A 414 -0.41 15.41 2.17
C GLN A 414 -1.84 15.70 1.72
N GLU A 415 -2.77 14.81 2.00
CA GLU A 415 -4.19 15.06 1.70
C GLU A 415 -4.78 16.16 2.58
N LEU A 416 -4.34 16.25 3.83
CA LEU A 416 -4.77 17.29 4.77
C LEU A 416 -4.56 18.73 4.28
N LYS A 417 -3.44 19.01 3.60
CA LYS A 417 -3.18 20.34 3.02
C LYS A 417 -4.08 20.63 1.82
N ASN A 418 -4.43 19.62 1.04
CA ASN A 418 -5.26 19.78 -0.15
C ASN A 418 -6.71 20.12 0.17
N ASN A 419 -7.20 19.73 1.33
CA ASN A 419 -8.51 20.11 1.84
C ASN A 419 -8.56 21.54 2.41
N GLN A 420 -7.41 22.19 2.55
CA GLN A 420 -7.25 23.59 2.97
C GLN A 420 -6.88 24.46 1.77
N THR A 421 -6.38 25.66 1.97
CA THR A 421 -6.13 26.64 0.90
C THR A 421 -4.79 26.47 0.16
N GLU A 422 -3.88 25.67 0.66
CA GLU A 422 -2.57 25.40 0.05
C GLU A 422 -2.64 24.15 -0.80
N ARG A 423 -2.50 24.31 -2.13
CA ARG A 423 -2.49 23.16 -3.04
C ARG A 423 -1.09 22.62 -3.17
N THR A 424 -0.96 21.34 -2.87
CA THR A 424 0.23 20.51 -3.16
C THR A 424 -0.12 19.49 -4.23
N GLY A 425 0.85 18.70 -4.70
CA GLY A 425 0.61 17.62 -5.64
C GLY A 425 -0.47 16.66 -5.14
N ILE A 426 -1.35 16.27 -6.03
CA ILE A 426 -2.47 15.35 -5.75
C ILE A 426 -2.62 14.32 -6.86
N TYR A 427 -3.28 13.21 -6.54
CA TYR A 427 -3.78 12.27 -7.54
C TYR A 427 -5.26 12.55 -7.76
N GLU A 428 -5.63 12.79 -9.02
CA GLU A 428 -6.99 13.17 -9.40
C GLU A 428 -7.60 12.16 -10.37
N ALA A 429 -8.88 11.83 -10.18
CA ALA A 429 -9.63 11.04 -11.16
C ALA A 429 -9.74 11.81 -12.49
N ALA A 430 -9.36 11.15 -13.59
CA ALA A 430 -9.34 11.71 -14.93
C ALA A 430 -9.67 10.63 -15.97
N THR A 431 -10.92 10.53 -16.37
CA THR A 431 -11.41 9.46 -17.25
C THR A 431 -10.78 9.42 -18.64
N PHE A 432 -10.07 10.49 -19.04
CA PHE A 432 -9.33 10.58 -20.30
C PHE A 432 -7.87 10.11 -20.17
N CYS A 433 -7.40 9.81 -18.97
CA CYS A 433 -6.09 9.24 -18.67
C CYS A 433 -6.10 7.70 -18.70
N SER A 434 -4.91 7.10 -18.82
CA SER A 434 -4.74 5.68 -19.11
C SER A 434 -5.31 4.76 -18.03
N SER A 435 -5.10 5.08 -16.75
CA SER A 435 -5.60 4.32 -15.59
C SER A 435 -6.91 4.86 -15.04
N GLY A 436 -7.35 6.03 -15.53
CA GLY A 436 -8.45 6.82 -15.00
C GLY A 436 -8.03 7.84 -13.95
N PHE A 437 -6.72 8.04 -13.72
CA PHE A 437 -6.14 8.99 -12.78
C PHE A 437 -5.01 9.79 -13.44
N LYS A 438 -4.57 10.84 -12.76
CA LYS A 438 -3.37 11.64 -13.09
C LYS A 438 -2.74 12.19 -11.81
N ALA A 439 -1.46 12.53 -11.86
CA ALA A 439 -0.80 13.35 -10.84
C ALA A 439 -0.83 14.82 -11.28
N GLY A 440 -1.41 15.69 -10.49
CA GLY A 440 -1.60 17.11 -10.79
C GLY A 440 -1.10 18.03 -9.67
N TRP A 441 -1.18 19.36 -9.91
CA TRP A 441 -0.77 20.39 -8.96
C TRP A 441 0.69 20.29 -8.49
N LEU A 442 1.56 19.73 -9.33
CA LEU A 442 2.99 19.57 -9.07
C LEU A 442 3.75 20.86 -9.38
N GLY A 443 4.85 21.11 -8.65
CA GLY A 443 5.72 22.26 -8.85
C GLY A 443 5.68 23.28 -7.72
N TYR A 444 6.27 24.47 -7.94
CA TYR A 444 6.48 25.56 -6.98
C TYR A 444 7.33 25.20 -5.75
N SER A 445 7.81 23.97 -5.64
CA SER A 445 8.69 23.50 -4.58
C SER A 445 9.57 22.38 -5.12
N GLU A 446 10.77 22.23 -4.56
CA GLU A 446 11.62 21.06 -4.84
C GLU A 446 10.98 19.74 -4.37
N GLN A 447 10.12 19.79 -3.35
CA GLN A 447 9.50 18.61 -2.76
C GLN A 447 8.09 18.33 -3.34
N ASN A 448 7.51 19.29 -4.07
CA ASN A 448 6.26 19.07 -4.81
C ASN A 448 6.57 18.55 -6.21
N ASP A 449 7.21 17.42 -6.25
CA ASP A 449 7.73 16.69 -7.42
C ASP A 449 6.96 15.41 -7.68
N LEU A 450 7.37 14.64 -8.69
CA LEU A 450 6.86 13.30 -8.95
C LEU A 450 8.06 12.35 -9.16
N VAL A 451 8.17 11.33 -8.31
CA VAL A 451 9.33 10.43 -8.27
C VAL A 451 8.91 8.99 -8.53
N PHE A 452 9.30 8.45 -9.66
CA PHE A 452 9.22 7.02 -9.96
C PHE A 452 10.42 6.33 -9.32
N ARG A 453 10.23 5.65 -8.18
CA ARG A 453 11.30 5.10 -7.34
C ARG A 453 11.83 3.74 -7.79
N ASP A 454 11.01 2.94 -8.47
CA ASP A 454 11.28 1.54 -8.76
C ASP A 454 11.37 1.27 -10.27
N ILE A 455 12.13 2.10 -10.96
CA ILE A 455 12.47 1.86 -12.36
C ILE A 455 13.54 0.78 -12.42
N TYR A 456 13.19 -0.40 -12.92
CA TYR A 456 14.13 -1.53 -13.00
C TYR A 456 14.56 -1.78 -14.43
N SER A 457 15.87 -1.71 -14.67
CA SER A 457 16.49 -2.05 -15.95
C SER A 457 17.31 -3.34 -15.84
N LEU A 458 17.08 -4.30 -16.73
CA LEU A 458 17.79 -5.58 -16.75
C LEU A 458 19.25 -5.41 -17.14
N GLU A 459 19.56 -4.53 -18.08
CA GLU A 459 20.91 -4.39 -18.65
C GLU A 459 21.53 -3.01 -18.49
N GLY A 460 20.73 -1.97 -18.19
CA GLY A 460 21.15 -0.58 -18.25
C GLY A 460 21.37 -0.07 -19.68
N GLY A 461 21.82 1.16 -19.85
CA GLY A 461 22.12 1.76 -21.15
C GLY A 461 21.16 2.88 -21.53
N GLU A 462 21.10 3.19 -22.84
CA GLU A 462 20.27 4.26 -23.39
C GLU A 462 18.80 3.85 -23.49
N TYR A 463 17.89 4.73 -23.04
CA TYR A 463 16.44 4.56 -23.09
C TYR A 463 15.76 5.76 -23.70
N LYS A 464 14.65 5.52 -24.39
CA LYS A 464 13.66 6.55 -24.71
C LYS A 464 12.66 6.60 -23.57
N LEU A 465 12.63 7.72 -22.87
CA LEU A 465 11.61 8.06 -21.87
C LEU A 465 10.53 8.88 -22.57
N THR A 466 9.33 8.36 -22.66
CA THR A 466 8.16 9.11 -23.13
C THR A 466 7.29 9.45 -21.93
N ILE A 467 6.98 10.74 -21.77
CA ILE A 467 6.16 11.28 -20.68
C ILE A 467 4.82 11.70 -21.31
N ALA A 468 3.73 11.14 -20.83
CA ALA A 468 2.36 11.55 -21.14
C ALA A 468 1.95 12.64 -20.13
N TYR A 469 1.54 13.80 -20.64
CA TYR A 469 1.29 14.98 -19.83
C TYR A 469 0.05 15.77 -20.30
N ILE A 470 -0.49 16.60 -19.39
CA ILE A 470 -1.65 17.44 -19.62
C ILE A 470 -1.32 18.87 -19.16
N THR A 471 -1.55 19.86 -20.05
CA THR A 471 -1.47 21.27 -19.68
C THR A 471 -2.13 22.16 -20.75
N GLY A 472 -2.94 23.13 -20.32
CA GLY A 472 -3.57 24.12 -21.21
C GLY A 472 -2.65 25.32 -21.54
N GLU A 473 -1.45 25.37 -20.99
CA GLU A 473 -0.48 26.47 -21.14
C GLU A 473 0.94 25.93 -21.25
N ASN A 474 1.91 26.79 -21.59
CA ASN A 474 3.30 26.38 -21.61
C ASN A 474 3.82 26.17 -20.18
N ARG A 475 4.22 24.98 -19.86
CA ARG A 475 4.83 24.61 -18.57
C ARG A 475 6.16 23.90 -18.77
N ASN A 476 7.06 24.13 -17.82
CA ASN A 476 8.37 23.49 -17.82
C ASN A 476 8.41 22.30 -16.86
N MET A 477 9.20 21.30 -17.22
CA MET A 477 9.43 20.12 -16.43
C MET A 477 10.92 19.74 -16.53
N THR A 478 11.60 19.61 -15.40
CA THR A 478 12.97 19.09 -15.30
C THR A 478 12.91 17.60 -15.04
N ILE A 479 13.63 16.83 -15.84
CA ILE A 479 13.77 15.39 -15.77
C ILE A 479 15.11 15.07 -15.15
N SER A 480 15.14 14.31 -14.07
CA SER A 480 16.37 13.83 -13.42
C SER A 480 16.33 12.30 -13.31
N VAL A 481 17.50 11.67 -13.50
CA VAL A 481 17.68 10.23 -13.38
C VAL A 481 18.75 9.97 -12.32
N ASN A 482 18.44 9.17 -11.31
CA ASN A 482 19.35 8.85 -10.19
C ASN A 482 19.97 10.12 -9.55
N GLY A 483 19.15 11.16 -9.38
CA GLY A 483 19.55 12.45 -8.82
C GLY A 483 20.34 13.37 -9.78
N GLN A 484 20.63 12.94 -11.00
CA GLN A 484 21.32 13.76 -11.99
C GLN A 484 20.33 14.32 -13.01
N LYS A 485 20.40 15.64 -13.25
CA LYS A 485 19.58 16.31 -14.25
C LYS A 485 19.91 15.77 -15.66
N ALA A 486 18.90 15.26 -16.36
CA ALA A 486 19.00 14.82 -17.74
C ALA A 486 18.62 15.95 -18.71
N GLU A 487 17.41 16.51 -18.58
CA GLU A 487 16.89 17.54 -19.48
C GLU A 487 15.87 18.44 -18.76
N THR A 488 15.65 19.65 -19.27
CA THR A 488 14.48 20.48 -18.96
C THR A 488 13.72 20.72 -20.25
N VAL A 489 12.43 20.39 -20.27
CA VAL A 489 11.55 20.54 -21.42
C VAL A 489 10.44 21.54 -21.17
N SER A 490 10.04 22.29 -22.20
CA SER A 490 8.82 23.12 -22.18
C SER A 490 7.77 22.42 -23.02
N VAL A 491 6.57 22.27 -22.48
CA VAL A 491 5.48 21.48 -23.08
C VAL A 491 4.13 22.19 -22.98
N ASN A 492 3.24 21.89 -23.95
CA ASN A 492 1.86 22.31 -23.97
C ASN A 492 1.04 21.25 -24.72
N SER A 493 -0.02 20.74 -24.09
CA SER A 493 -0.91 19.74 -24.73
C SER A 493 -2.12 20.37 -25.44
N GLY A 494 -2.30 21.69 -25.32
CA GLY A 494 -3.39 22.43 -25.93
C GLY A 494 -4.70 22.40 -25.14
N GLY A 495 -4.71 21.82 -23.93
CA GLY A 495 -5.93 21.81 -23.08
C GLY A 495 -5.77 20.96 -21.83
N TRP A 496 -6.58 21.25 -20.81
CA TRP A 496 -6.56 20.56 -19.50
C TRP A 496 -7.21 19.17 -19.48
N SER A 497 -7.73 18.73 -20.63
CA SER A 497 -8.28 17.37 -20.82
C SER A 497 -7.67 16.69 -22.05
N THR A 498 -6.53 17.19 -22.52
CA THR A 498 -5.80 16.67 -23.68
C THR A 498 -4.47 16.08 -23.23
N VAL A 499 -4.29 14.78 -23.43
CA VAL A 499 -3.02 14.10 -23.20
C VAL A 499 -2.11 14.27 -24.41
N ALA A 500 -0.90 14.76 -24.19
CA ALA A 500 0.16 14.81 -25.20
C ALA A 500 1.40 14.07 -24.69
N LYS A 501 2.35 13.77 -25.58
CA LYS A 501 3.55 13.00 -25.26
C LYS A 501 4.82 13.79 -25.56
N ARG A 502 5.81 13.71 -24.67
CA ARG A 502 7.17 14.20 -24.89
C ARG A 502 8.16 13.04 -24.70
N THR A 503 9.01 12.83 -25.70
CA THR A 503 10.07 11.82 -25.62
C THR A 503 11.42 12.48 -25.49
N VAL A 504 12.24 11.97 -24.56
CA VAL A 504 13.64 12.35 -24.32
C VAL A 504 14.51 11.10 -24.24
N ASN A 505 15.81 11.25 -24.49
CA ASN A 505 16.76 10.15 -24.27
C ASN A 505 17.35 10.26 -22.87
N ILE A 506 17.43 9.14 -22.15
CA ILE A 506 18.03 9.04 -20.83
C ILE A 506 18.95 7.82 -20.76
N THR A 507 19.81 7.79 -19.75
CA THR A 507 20.64 6.62 -19.45
C THR A 507 20.21 6.01 -18.12
N LEU A 508 19.89 4.72 -18.10
CA LEU A 508 19.63 3.96 -16.88
C LEU A 508 20.83 3.10 -16.51
N GLN A 509 21.03 2.90 -15.22
CA GLN A 509 21.95 1.90 -14.70
C GLN A 509 21.29 0.53 -14.69
N LYS A 510 22.07 -0.56 -14.76
CA LYS A 510 21.58 -1.90 -14.51
C LYS A 510 21.05 -1.99 -13.08
N GLY A 511 19.85 -2.57 -12.91
CA GLY A 511 19.16 -2.67 -11.63
C GLY A 511 18.20 -1.50 -11.41
N ARG A 512 18.05 -1.06 -10.16
CA ARG A 512 17.08 -0.04 -9.74
C ARG A 512 17.56 1.38 -10.09
N ASN A 513 16.64 2.17 -10.60
CA ASN A 513 16.83 3.58 -10.93
C ASN A 513 15.66 4.40 -10.38
N THR A 514 15.86 5.72 -10.30
CA THR A 514 14.82 6.70 -10.01
C THR A 514 14.68 7.67 -11.16
N ILE A 515 13.45 8.01 -11.53
CA ILE A 515 13.17 9.11 -12.46
C ILE A 515 12.35 10.13 -11.69
N ARG A 516 12.81 11.37 -11.64
CA ARG A 516 12.18 12.49 -10.96
C ARG A 516 11.75 13.54 -11.97
N LEU A 517 10.51 14.00 -11.87
CA LEU A 517 9.97 15.14 -12.61
C LEU A 517 9.73 16.28 -11.61
N SER A 518 10.28 17.49 -11.88
CA SER A 518 10.21 18.62 -10.94
C SER A 518 10.23 19.98 -11.62
N ASN A 519 9.68 20.99 -10.95
CA ASN A 519 9.83 22.41 -11.31
C ASN A 519 9.66 23.28 -10.05
N ALA A 520 10.75 23.59 -9.37
CA ALA A 520 10.71 24.38 -8.14
C ALA A 520 10.23 25.83 -8.33
N ALA A 521 10.34 26.37 -9.54
CA ALA A 521 10.05 27.78 -9.80
C ALA A 521 8.59 28.06 -10.20
N ASN A 522 7.89 27.07 -10.78
CA ASN A 522 6.55 27.23 -11.31
C ASN A 522 5.80 25.89 -11.32
N TRP A 523 4.50 25.92 -11.68
CA TRP A 523 3.72 24.71 -11.91
C TRP A 523 4.31 23.84 -13.02
N MET A 524 4.31 22.54 -12.79
CA MET A 524 4.54 21.52 -13.81
C MET A 524 3.26 21.23 -14.61
N PRO A 525 3.36 20.58 -15.79
CA PRO A 525 2.20 19.88 -16.36
C PRO A 525 1.72 18.77 -15.42
N ASP A 526 0.44 18.42 -15.48
CA ASP A 526 -0.07 17.20 -14.88
C ASP A 526 0.47 15.99 -15.66
N ILE A 527 0.69 14.87 -14.97
CA ILE A 527 1.30 13.67 -15.55
C ILE A 527 0.28 12.52 -15.52
N ASP A 528 0.15 11.84 -16.67
CA ASP A 528 -0.66 10.64 -16.85
C ASP A 528 0.21 9.38 -16.56
N TYR A 529 1.28 9.20 -17.33
CA TYR A 529 2.22 8.08 -17.16
C TYR A 529 3.58 8.37 -17.78
N ILE A 530 4.53 7.46 -17.54
CA ILE A 530 5.77 7.39 -18.30
C ILE A 530 5.91 6.03 -18.99
N GLU A 531 6.54 6.03 -20.18
CA GLU A 531 6.95 4.82 -20.91
C GLU A 531 8.46 4.81 -21.10
N LEU A 532 9.07 3.63 -20.93
CA LEU A 532 10.49 3.39 -21.06
C LEU A 532 10.77 2.30 -22.08
N HIS A 533 11.54 2.61 -23.11
CA HIS A 533 11.96 1.64 -24.10
C HIS A 533 13.48 1.70 -24.32
N PRO A 534 14.20 0.59 -24.21
CA PRO A 534 15.64 0.57 -24.48
C PRO A 534 15.92 0.99 -25.92
N VAL A 535 16.92 1.85 -26.11
CA VAL A 535 17.42 2.16 -27.44
C VAL A 535 18.27 0.96 -27.90
N ILE A 536 17.67 0.10 -28.70
CA ILE A 536 18.37 -1.06 -29.24
C ILE A 536 19.44 -0.52 -30.22
N PRO A 537 20.75 -0.69 -29.94
CA PRO A 537 21.79 -0.35 -30.91
C PRO A 537 21.50 -1.11 -32.21
N ASN A 538 21.76 -0.49 -33.38
CA ASN A 538 21.59 -1.16 -34.68
C ASN A 538 22.44 -2.44 -34.87
N SER A 539 23.23 -2.84 -33.88
CA SER A 539 23.91 -4.12 -33.74
C SER A 539 23.04 -5.05 -32.86
N LEU A 540 22.53 -6.14 -33.45
CA LEU A 540 21.82 -7.18 -32.70
C LEU A 540 22.65 -7.65 -31.48
N PRO A 541 22.09 -7.70 -30.27
CA PRO A 541 22.78 -8.28 -29.13
C PRO A 541 23.10 -9.74 -29.43
N THR A 542 24.31 -10.15 -29.09
CA THR A 542 24.69 -11.58 -29.13
C THR A 542 23.88 -12.31 -28.09
N VAL A 543 22.90 -13.09 -28.50
CA VAL A 543 22.19 -14.00 -27.61
C VAL A 543 23.23 -14.95 -26.99
N ARG A 544 23.55 -14.78 -25.70
CA ARG A 544 24.33 -15.78 -24.97
C ARG A 544 23.47 -17.02 -24.82
N GLN A 545 23.73 -18.03 -25.71
CA GLN A 545 23.16 -19.36 -25.53
C GLN A 545 23.65 -19.94 -24.19
N LYS A 546 22.73 -20.25 -23.27
CA LYS A 546 22.99 -21.31 -22.30
C LYS A 546 23.20 -22.62 -23.10
N HIS A 547 24.28 -23.31 -22.83
CA HIS A 547 24.64 -24.56 -23.48
C HIS A 547 23.50 -25.60 -23.38
N GLY A 548 22.68 -25.68 -24.39
CA GLY A 548 21.74 -26.74 -24.67
C GLY A 548 21.84 -27.08 -26.15
N LYS A 549 21.94 -28.33 -26.49
CA LYS A 549 22.19 -28.97 -27.80
C LYS A 549 21.87 -28.08 -29.00
N ALA A 550 22.86 -27.95 -29.92
CA ALA A 550 22.79 -27.14 -31.12
C ALA A 550 21.50 -27.36 -31.93
N ALA A 551 20.70 -26.33 -32.07
CA ALA A 551 19.60 -26.28 -33.01
C ALA A 551 20.18 -26.06 -34.42
N THR A 552 19.94 -26.97 -35.35
CA THR A 552 20.41 -26.90 -36.75
C THR A 552 19.47 -26.09 -37.65
N ALA A 553 18.43 -25.44 -37.11
CA ALA A 553 17.48 -24.69 -37.92
C ALA A 553 17.90 -23.22 -38.07
N ALA A 554 17.83 -22.69 -39.29
CA ALA A 554 17.99 -21.28 -39.61
C ALA A 554 16.60 -20.60 -39.66
N TYR A 555 16.52 -19.35 -39.19
CA TYR A 555 15.30 -18.54 -39.18
C TYR A 555 15.53 -17.20 -39.85
N ASP A 556 14.48 -16.62 -40.45
CA ASP A 556 14.50 -15.23 -40.94
C ASP A 556 14.38 -14.20 -39.79
N LEU A 557 14.40 -12.92 -40.13
CA LEU A 557 14.29 -11.81 -39.14
C LEU A 557 12.93 -11.74 -38.45
N SER A 558 11.92 -12.48 -38.91
CA SER A 558 10.59 -12.58 -38.27
C SER A 558 10.43 -13.87 -37.45
N GLY A 559 11.51 -14.67 -37.30
CA GLY A 559 11.50 -15.91 -36.53
C GLY A 559 10.91 -17.12 -37.28
N ARG A 560 10.73 -17.06 -38.62
CA ARG A 560 10.18 -18.14 -39.44
C ARG A 560 11.29 -18.89 -40.18
N GLN A 561 11.10 -20.16 -40.41
CA GLN A 561 11.99 -20.91 -41.33
C GLN A 561 11.88 -20.36 -42.75
N PRO A 562 13.00 -20.01 -43.40
CA PRO A 562 12.96 -19.35 -44.70
C PRO A 562 12.47 -20.28 -45.81
N HIS A 563 11.50 -19.79 -46.55
CA HIS A 563 11.09 -20.41 -47.84
C HIS A 563 11.41 -19.42 -48.95
N GLY A 564 12.51 -19.64 -49.70
CA GLY A 564 12.83 -18.88 -50.91
C GLY A 564 14.21 -18.21 -50.97
N SER A 565 14.56 -17.69 -52.12
CA SER A 565 15.92 -17.50 -52.65
C SER A 565 16.65 -16.19 -52.30
N ARG A 566 16.12 -15.28 -51.44
CA ARG A 566 16.82 -14.07 -50.97
C ARG A 566 16.34 -13.67 -49.60
N THR A 567 16.81 -14.33 -48.57
CA THR A 567 16.49 -13.96 -47.17
C THR A 567 17.74 -13.81 -46.33
N ILE A 568 17.72 -12.84 -45.44
CA ILE A 568 18.71 -12.77 -44.37
C ILE A 568 18.27 -13.75 -43.30
N THR A 569 19.09 -14.75 -42.99
CA THR A 569 18.82 -15.72 -41.93
C THR A 569 19.78 -15.57 -40.78
N ILE A 570 19.34 -15.95 -39.57
CA ILE A 570 20.18 -16.01 -38.38
C ILE A 570 20.39 -17.50 -38.05
N GLN A 571 21.62 -17.94 -38.03
CA GLN A 571 22.00 -19.28 -37.61
C GLN A 571 23.16 -19.17 -36.60
N ASN A 572 22.99 -19.77 -35.43
CA ASN A 572 23.97 -19.70 -34.33
C ASN A 572 24.40 -18.24 -33.97
N GLY A 573 23.44 -17.31 -33.97
CA GLY A 573 23.67 -15.90 -33.67
C GLY A 573 24.40 -15.11 -34.76
N ARG A 574 24.61 -15.66 -35.94
CA ARG A 574 25.27 -14.98 -37.10
C ARG A 574 24.27 -14.73 -38.22
N LYS A 575 24.38 -13.55 -38.85
CA LYS A 575 23.61 -13.20 -40.05
C LYS A 575 24.24 -13.83 -41.29
N PHE A 576 23.41 -14.50 -42.08
CA PHE A 576 23.79 -15.03 -43.39
C PHE A 576 22.88 -14.44 -44.47
N LEU A 577 23.47 -13.98 -45.55
CA LEU A 577 22.74 -13.60 -46.75
C LEU A 577 22.77 -14.82 -47.69
N ASN A 578 21.64 -15.50 -47.87
CA ASN A 578 21.54 -16.59 -48.84
C ASN A 578 21.50 -16.00 -50.24
N LYS A 579 22.58 -16.15 -50.99
CA LYS A 579 22.60 -15.94 -52.45
C LYS A 579 22.32 -17.31 -53.09
N THR A 580 21.29 -17.40 -53.88
CA THR A 580 21.14 -18.49 -54.83
C THR A 580 22.01 -18.17 -56.05
N ASN A 581 22.81 -19.14 -56.45
CA ASN A 581 23.38 -19.19 -57.79
C ASN A 581 22.27 -19.42 -58.80
#